data_51a92748e734f5a7186501e154fe4b02
#
_entry.id   51a92748e734f5a7186501e154fe4b02
#
_cell.length_a   1.000
_cell.length_b   1.000
_cell.length_c   1.000
_cell.angle_alpha   90.00
_cell.angle_beta   90.00
_cell.angle_gamma   90.00
#
_symmetry.space_group_name_H-M   'P 1'
#
loop_
_entity.id
_entity.type
_entity.pdbx_description
1 polymer ?
#
loop_
_entity_poly.entity_id
_entity_poly.type
_entity_poly.pdbx_seq_one_letter_code
_entity_poly.pdbx_strand_id
1 'polypeptide(L)'
;MFPLARLVGILAVVPFCFLSCLAIADDRLELEYAPAPVANPLKGLVPYASATHVHFPHTMEFSYVGLSELMVGYDEYDWRAMERLLEPIAGRGHQAVFRIFLEYPGKTNVIPKFLLNDGLKIHKYLNTNTQPLPPAKVETPDYEDQNLRRALRNFIAALGKKYDGDPRIGFITAGLLGTWGEWHTYPREELFASKTVQAEVMDAYAAAFQVTPVLLRYPAGAKTWGKASNAERPFGYHDDSFAWATLDTGKEADNWFYMPALKEAGTAAMDKWKTHPIGGEIRPEAWGKVFDKEPGDKNIQSFRECVEQTHASWLMDTGMFQKKANQERRDRAELEVRRMGYEFHVPAIQYSIKGNQLQFQLEIENRGVAPFYYDWKGTYGLIDIGANGSKGKLLKTQLVTGKLTGILPNEKPIVWSDEMDLTELPKGSYRLALRVPNTLANGLPLRFANVDQDRDLDGWLSLMTIER
;
A
#
# COMPACT_ATOMS: atom_id res chain seq x y z
N MET A 1 -37.21 32.32 -60.22
CA MET A 1 -36.46 33.32 -59.42
C MET A 1 -36.16 32.73 -58.07
N PHE A 2 -34.97 32.16 -57.89
CA PHE A 2 -34.52 31.64 -56.57
C PHE A 2 -33.33 32.50 -56.13
N PRO A 3 -33.24 32.96 -54.90
CA PRO A 3 -32.08 33.69 -54.43
C PRO A 3 -30.99 32.73 -53.95
N LEU A 4 -29.77 33.00 -54.37
CA LEU A 4 -28.56 32.36 -53.88
C LEU A 4 -28.29 32.70 -52.40
N ALA A 5 -28.14 31.68 -51.57
CA ALA A 5 -27.59 31.82 -50.22
C ALA A 5 -26.07 31.74 -50.27
N ARG A 6 -25.39 32.78 -49.79
CA ARG A 6 -23.94 32.83 -49.62
C ARG A 6 -23.53 32.03 -48.37
N LEU A 7 -22.75 30.98 -48.53
CA LEU A 7 -22.07 30.30 -47.42
C LEU A 7 -20.86 31.15 -47.05
N VAL A 8 -20.82 31.66 -45.80
CA VAL A 8 -19.65 32.24 -45.15
C VAL A 8 -18.94 31.11 -44.39
N GLY A 9 -17.79 30.69 -44.94
CA GLY A 9 -16.92 29.72 -44.25
C GLY A 9 -16.15 30.42 -43.13
N ILE A 10 -16.41 30.02 -41.87
CA ILE A 10 -15.60 30.40 -40.73
C ILE A 10 -14.43 29.43 -40.66
N LEU A 11 -13.23 29.92 -41.02
CA LEU A 11 -11.96 29.19 -40.75
C LEU A 11 -11.70 29.23 -39.24
N ALA A 12 -11.89 28.11 -38.58
CA ALA A 12 -11.44 27.93 -37.20
C ALA A 12 -9.93 27.67 -37.20
N VAL A 13 -9.16 28.67 -36.81
CA VAL A 13 -7.72 28.51 -36.53
C VAL A 13 -7.60 27.78 -35.20
N VAL A 14 -7.26 26.48 -35.24
CA VAL A 14 -6.88 25.71 -34.07
C VAL A 14 -5.42 26.09 -33.72
N PRO A 15 -5.12 26.64 -32.57
CA PRO A 15 -3.74 26.86 -32.17
C PRO A 15 -3.09 25.48 -31.92
N PHE A 16 -2.21 25.06 -32.81
CA PHE A 16 -1.28 23.97 -32.55
C PHE A 16 -0.32 24.45 -31.45
N CYS A 17 -0.56 24.06 -30.22
CA CYS A 17 0.46 24.13 -29.19
C CYS A 17 1.58 23.15 -29.59
N PHE A 18 2.62 23.67 -30.19
CA PHE A 18 3.91 22.98 -30.27
C PHE A 18 4.40 22.81 -28.81
N LEU A 19 4.20 21.64 -28.23
CA LEU A 19 5.08 21.19 -27.16
C LEU A 19 6.48 21.10 -27.80
N SER A 20 7.27 22.13 -27.57
CA SER A 20 8.69 22.10 -27.85
C SER A 20 9.29 21.03 -26.97
N CYS A 21 9.52 19.85 -27.49
CA CYS A 21 10.44 18.89 -26.93
C CYS A 21 11.80 19.60 -26.93
N LEU A 22 12.16 20.23 -25.82
CA LEU A 22 13.51 20.77 -25.60
C LEU A 22 14.44 19.55 -25.69
N ALA A 23 15.13 19.39 -26.77
CA ALA A 23 16.26 18.48 -26.89
C ALA A 23 17.34 19.03 -25.93
N ILE A 24 17.40 18.50 -24.72
CA ILE A 24 18.54 18.68 -23.84
C ILE A 24 19.63 17.78 -24.44
N ALA A 25 20.50 18.34 -25.23
CA ALA A 25 21.68 17.64 -25.68
C ALA A 25 22.83 18.29 -24.91
N ASP A 26 23.48 17.51 -24.01
CA ASP A 26 24.93 17.64 -23.96
C ASP A 26 25.55 16.51 -23.15
N ASP A 27 25.16 16.23 -21.91
CA ASP A 27 25.77 15.17 -21.13
C ASP A 27 24.75 14.20 -20.57
N ARG A 28 24.95 12.89 -20.82
CA ARG A 28 24.21 11.79 -20.21
C ARG A 28 25.12 11.06 -19.23
N LEU A 29 24.69 10.99 -17.98
CA LEU A 29 25.38 10.23 -16.93
C LEU A 29 24.53 9.01 -16.56
N GLU A 30 25.12 7.83 -16.67
CA GLU A 30 24.53 6.57 -16.18
C GLU A 30 24.74 6.46 -14.66
N LEU A 31 23.72 5.95 -13.98
CA LEU A 31 23.74 5.73 -12.53
C LEU A 31 23.65 4.24 -12.25
N GLU A 32 24.58 3.74 -11.45
CA GLU A 32 24.73 2.31 -11.18
C GLU A 32 23.63 1.81 -10.23
N TYR A 33 23.06 0.64 -10.58
CA TYR A 33 22.08 -0.06 -9.76
C TYR A 33 22.72 -0.73 -8.55
N ALA A 34 22.09 -0.57 -7.38
CA ALA A 34 22.26 -1.41 -6.21
C ALA A 34 20.89 -1.65 -5.58
N PRO A 35 20.60 -2.86 -5.06
CA PRO A 35 19.30 -3.14 -4.46
C PRO A 35 18.93 -2.15 -3.35
N ALA A 36 17.69 -1.64 -3.37
CA ALA A 36 17.20 -0.77 -2.31
C ALA A 36 17.16 -1.49 -0.95
N PRO A 37 17.24 -0.78 0.18
CA PRO A 37 17.09 -1.39 1.51
C PRO A 37 15.77 -2.14 1.66
N VAL A 38 15.78 -3.25 2.44
CA VAL A 38 14.55 -4.02 2.74
C VAL A 38 13.52 -3.15 3.46
N ALA A 39 13.98 -2.34 4.45
CA ALA A 39 13.14 -1.36 5.12
C ALA A 39 12.93 -0.13 4.23
N ASN A 40 11.95 -0.19 3.34
CA ASN A 40 11.52 0.92 2.50
C ASN A 40 10.03 1.19 2.76
N PRO A 41 9.55 2.45 2.78
CA PRO A 41 8.20 2.79 3.22
C PRO A 41 7.09 2.03 2.49
N LEU A 42 6.02 1.66 3.21
CA LEU A 42 4.77 1.13 2.68
C LEU A 42 4.91 -0.17 1.87
N LYS A 43 5.93 -0.96 2.16
CA LYS A 43 6.16 -2.29 1.55
C LYS A 43 6.81 -3.26 2.53
N GLY A 44 6.77 -4.55 2.20
CA GLY A 44 7.48 -5.60 2.92
C GLY A 44 6.65 -6.30 3.99
N LEU A 45 7.32 -6.93 4.97
CA LEU A 45 6.65 -7.65 6.05
C LEU A 45 6.12 -6.69 7.12
N VAL A 46 4.97 -7.04 7.66
CA VAL A 46 4.22 -6.25 8.65
C VAL A 46 3.95 -7.12 9.88
N PRO A 47 4.68 -6.95 11.00
CA PRO A 47 4.42 -7.69 12.23
C PRO A 47 3.18 -7.16 12.95
N TYR A 48 2.65 -7.93 13.91
CA TYR A 48 1.75 -7.38 14.91
C TYR A 48 2.44 -6.26 15.70
N ALA A 49 1.74 -5.15 15.92
CA ALA A 49 2.23 -3.99 16.70
C ALA A 49 2.63 -4.34 18.14
N SER A 50 2.09 -5.46 18.66
CA SER A 50 2.44 -6.03 19.97
C SER A 50 3.69 -6.92 19.95
N ALA A 51 4.33 -7.14 18.79
CA ALA A 51 5.56 -7.93 18.72
C ALA A 51 6.69 -7.24 19.50
N THR A 52 7.21 -7.89 20.56
CA THR A 52 8.19 -7.30 21.47
C THR A 52 9.63 -7.47 21.02
N HIS A 53 9.91 -8.38 20.09
CA HIS A 53 11.25 -8.70 19.60
C HIS A 53 11.29 -8.57 18.08
N VAL A 54 11.62 -7.39 17.61
CA VAL A 54 11.67 -7.10 16.18
C VAL A 54 13.10 -7.30 15.67
N HIS A 55 13.32 -8.37 14.91
CA HIS A 55 14.63 -8.73 14.37
C HIS A 55 14.73 -8.61 12.84
N PHE A 56 13.61 -8.26 12.18
CA PHE A 56 13.56 -8.12 10.72
C PHE A 56 13.23 -6.69 10.30
N PRO A 57 13.88 -6.12 9.25
CA PRO A 57 13.61 -4.76 8.80
C PRO A 57 12.16 -4.58 8.31
N HIS A 58 11.48 -3.54 8.80
CA HIS A 58 10.10 -3.22 8.41
C HIS A 58 9.81 -1.73 8.63
N THR A 59 8.70 -1.24 8.09
CA THR A 59 8.25 0.15 8.19
C THR A 59 6.76 0.27 8.53
N MET A 60 6.08 -0.86 8.71
CA MET A 60 4.66 -0.91 9.05
C MET A 60 4.40 -1.95 10.14
N GLU A 61 3.32 -1.75 10.90
CA GLU A 61 2.89 -2.67 11.93
C GLU A 61 1.37 -2.86 11.86
N PHE A 62 0.90 -4.09 12.13
CA PHE A 62 -0.51 -4.46 12.04
C PHE A 62 -1.19 -4.54 13.40
N SER A 63 -2.48 -4.17 13.47
CA SER A 63 -3.32 -4.42 14.63
C SER A 63 -4.80 -4.58 14.29
N TYR A 64 -5.49 -5.32 15.15
CA TYR A 64 -6.95 -5.35 15.19
C TYR A 64 -7.49 -4.36 16.22
N VAL A 65 -8.65 -3.75 15.92
CA VAL A 65 -9.39 -2.87 16.83
C VAL A 65 -10.86 -3.30 16.85
N GLY A 66 -11.44 -3.49 18.04
CA GLY A 66 -12.85 -3.83 18.19
C GLY A 66 -13.77 -2.63 17.93
N LEU A 67 -14.84 -2.80 17.17
CA LEU A 67 -15.81 -1.73 16.95
C LEU A 67 -16.42 -1.22 18.27
N SER A 68 -16.65 -2.11 19.25
CA SER A 68 -17.17 -1.74 20.57
C SER A 68 -16.25 -0.83 21.39
N GLU A 69 -14.97 -0.74 21.03
CA GLU A 69 -14.01 0.18 21.65
C GLU A 69 -14.07 1.58 21.06
N LEU A 70 -14.63 1.72 19.86
CA LEU A 70 -14.63 2.94 19.06
C LEU A 70 -16.00 3.60 18.95
N MET A 71 -17.09 2.80 19.00
CA MET A 71 -18.44 3.28 18.78
C MET A 71 -19.29 3.09 20.04
N VAL A 72 -19.67 4.19 20.69
CA VAL A 72 -20.42 4.21 21.95
C VAL A 72 -21.90 4.58 21.78
N GLY A 73 -22.27 5.13 20.62
CA GLY A 73 -23.62 5.45 20.19
C GLY A 73 -23.68 5.57 18.65
N TYR A 74 -24.86 5.83 18.06
CA TYR A 74 -25.02 5.90 16.59
C TYR A 74 -24.14 6.96 15.93
N ASP A 75 -23.91 8.08 16.62
CA ASP A 75 -23.08 9.20 16.17
C ASP A 75 -22.07 9.63 17.24
N GLU A 76 -21.77 8.73 18.17
CA GLU A 76 -20.84 8.95 19.28
C GLU A 76 -19.65 7.99 19.22
N TYR A 77 -18.44 8.54 19.23
CA TYR A 77 -17.21 7.79 18.99
C TYR A 77 -16.15 8.07 20.04
N ASP A 78 -15.48 7.02 20.49
CA ASP A 78 -14.31 7.09 21.37
C ASP A 78 -13.04 6.67 20.60
N TRP A 79 -12.29 7.65 20.14
CA TRP A 79 -11.09 7.41 19.35
C TRP A 79 -9.85 7.03 20.16
N ARG A 80 -9.94 6.99 21.49
CA ARG A 80 -8.77 6.69 22.35
C ARG A 80 -8.13 5.34 22.03
N ALA A 81 -8.89 4.33 21.62
CA ALA A 81 -8.34 3.05 21.21
C ALA A 81 -7.50 3.16 19.94
N MET A 82 -7.93 3.98 18.97
CA MET A 82 -7.15 4.26 17.76
C MET A 82 -5.87 5.05 18.08
N GLU A 83 -5.95 6.07 18.92
CA GLU A 83 -4.77 6.87 19.28
C GLU A 83 -3.74 6.01 20.06
N ARG A 84 -4.19 5.15 20.98
CA ARG A 84 -3.30 4.17 21.67
C ARG A 84 -2.62 3.19 20.71
N LEU A 85 -3.21 2.93 19.55
CA LEU A 85 -2.60 2.14 18.49
C LEU A 85 -1.61 2.98 17.67
N LEU A 86 -2.06 4.13 17.17
CA LEU A 86 -1.33 4.91 16.17
C LEU A 86 -0.10 5.62 16.75
N GLU A 87 -0.20 6.19 17.95
CA GLU A 87 0.89 6.95 18.57
C GLU A 87 2.18 6.14 18.80
N PRO A 88 2.13 4.94 19.41
CA PRO A 88 3.35 4.16 19.61
C PRO A 88 3.98 3.65 18.29
N ILE A 89 3.17 3.30 17.29
CA ILE A 89 3.65 2.87 15.98
C ILE A 89 4.36 4.03 15.29
N ALA A 90 3.70 5.19 15.24
CA ALA A 90 4.29 6.41 14.66
C ALA A 90 5.54 6.87 15.45
N GLY A 91 5.53 6.72 16.78
CA GLY A 91 6.70 7.02 17.62
C GLY A 91 7.95 6.21 17.24
N ARG A 92 7.77 5.01 16.68
CA ARG A 92 8.85 4.17 16.11
C ARG A 92 9.23 4.53 14.67
N GLY A 93 8.57 5.52 14.05
CA GLY A 93 8.76 5.89 12.64
C GLY A 93 8.06 4.95 11.66
N HIS A 94 7.11 4.15 12.14
CA HIS A 94 6.35 3.20 11.34
C HIS A 94 4.92 3.68 11.07
N GLN A 95 4.29 3.12 10.05
CA GLN A 95 2.89 3.37 9.71
C GLN A 95 2.03 2.16 10.08
N ALA A 96 0.81 2.43 10.53
CA ALA A 96 -0.12 1.38 10.92
C ALA A 96 -0.82 0.77 9.71
N VAL A 97 -1.00 -0.54 9.74
CA VAL A 97 -2.01 -1.27 8.99
C VAL A 97 -2.99 -1.82 10.01
N PHE A 98 -4.30 -1.61 9.84
CA PHE A 98 -5.25 -2.09 10.82
C PHE A 98 -6.54 -2.63 10.20
N ARG A 99 -7.25 -3.45 10.99
CA ARG A 99 -8.57 -3.98 10.70
C ARG A 99 -9.50 -3.75 11.89
N ILE A 100 -10.68 -3.17 11.65
CA ILE A 100 -11.71 -3.01 12.67
C ILE A 100 -12.67 -4.18 12.54
N PHE A 101 -12.91 -4.91 13.65
CA PHE A 101 -13.77 -6.07 13.66
C PHE A 101 -15.03 -5.87 14.50
N LEU A 102 -16.10 -6.53 14.11
CA LEU A 102 -17.37 -6.63 14.83
C LEU A 102 -17.61 -8.05 15.37
N GLU A 103 -16.93 -9.03 14.81
CA GLU A 103 -16.99 -10.43 15.16
C GLU A 103 -15.57 -10.99 15.33
N TYR A 104 -15.33 -11.70 16.42
CA TYR A 104 -14.01 -12.32 16.68
C TYR A 104 -14.19 -13.60 17.51
N PRO A 105 -13.94 -14.79 16.95
CA PRO A 105 -14.04 -16.05 17.67
C PRO A 105 -13.25 -16.04 18.98
N GLY A 106 -13.89 -16.49 20.05
CA GLY A 106 -13.27 -16.54 21.39
C GLY A 106 -13.27 -15.22 22.16
N LYS A 107 -13.61 -14.09 21.52
CA LYS A 107 -13.80 -12.81 22.22
C LYS A 107 -15.28 -12.55 22.49
N THR A 108 -15.57 -11.95 23.64
CA THR A 108 -16.90 -11.46 24.02
C THR A 108 -16.90 -9.94 24.08
N ASN A 109 -18.09 -9.32 24.08
CA ASN A 109 -18.26 -7.86 24.17
C ASN A 109 -17.62 -7.08 23.00
N VAL A 110 -17.55 -7.68 21.83
CA VAL A 110 -17.00 -7.04 20.62
C VAL A 110 -18.04 -6.21 19.87
N ILE A 111 -19.33 -6.44 20.16
CA ILE A 111 -20.46 -5.71 19.60
C ILE A 111 -20.78 -4.51 20.49
N PRO A 112 -20.95 -3.29 19.92
CA PRO A 112 -21.33 -2.10 20.69
C PRO A 112 -22.60 -2.32 21.53
N LYS A 113 -22.55 -1.96 22.82
CA LYS A 113 -23.66 -2.23 23.78
C LYS A 113 -24.98 -1.57 23.40
N PHE A 114 -24.95 -0.37 22.81
CA PHE A 114 -26.16 0.33 22.42
C PHE A 114 -26.95 -0.45 21.35
N LEU A 115 -26.28 -1.14 20.42
CA LEU A 115 -26.94 -1.99 19.44
C LEU A 115 -27.63 -3.20 20.08
N LEU A 116 -26.98 -3.81 21.08
CA LEU A 116 -27.60 -4.91 21.85
C LEU A 116 -28.83 -4.42 22.64
N ASN A 117 -28.74 -3.23 23.24
CA ASN A 117 -29.86 -2.61 23.97
C ASN A 117 -31.04 -2.27 23.06
N ASP A 118 -30.77 -1.94 21.79
CA ASP A 118 -31.79 -1.67 20.77
C ASP A 118 -32.33 -2.96 20.10
N GLY A 119 -31.94 -4.13 20.62
CA GLY A 119 -32.50 -5.42 20.23
C GLY A 119 -31.81 -6.11 19.06
N LEU A 120 -30.59 -5.72 18.71
CA LEU A 120 -29.80 -6.42 17.69
C LEU A 120 -29.72 -7.92 18.01
N LYS A 121 -30.20 -8.74 17.09
CA LYS A 121 -30.16 -10.20 17.20
C LYS A 121 -28.74 -10.72 17.00
N ILE A 122 -28.32 -11.63 17.89
CA ILE A 122 -27.01 -12.27 17.85
C ILE A 122 -27.17 -13.79 17.69
N HIS A 123 -26.51 -14.34 16.69
CA HIS A 123 -26.39 -15.78 16.49
C HIS A 123 -25.17 -16.31 17.24
N LYS A 124 -25.42 -17.17 18.26
CA LYS A 124 -24.36 -17.74 19.07
C LYS A 124 -24.14 -19.19 18.73
N TYR A 125 -22.91 -19.56 18.42
CA TYR A 125 -22.53 -20.93 18.10
C TYR A 125 -21.09 -21.24 18.48
N LEU A 126 -20.73 -22.53 18.38
CA LEU A 126 -19.35 -22.99 18.57
C LEU A 126 -18.73 -23.24 17.20
N ASN A 127 -17.68 -22.49 16.86
CA ASN A 127 -16.91 -22.75 15.64
C ASN A 127 -15.83 -23.80 15.95
N THR A 128 -15.97 -24.97 15.34
CA THR A 128 -15.05 -26.10 15.50
C THR A 128 -13.97 -26.14 14.41
N ASN A 129 -14.04 -25.23 13.42
CA ASN A 129 -13.14 -25.18 12.28
C ASN A 129 -12.10 -24.05 12.35
N THR A 130 -12.01 -23.38 13.51
CA THR A 130 -10.97 -22.36 13.74
C THR A 130 -9.60 -23.02 13.93
N GLN A 131 -8.83 -23.15 12.86
CA GLN A 131 -7.45 -23.61 12.91
C GLN A 131 -6.51 -22.41 13.03
N PRO A 132 -5.41 -22.50 13.79
CA PRO A 132 -4.96 -23.64 14.64
C PRO A 132 -5.59 -23.63 16.06
N LEU A 133 -6.58 -22.79 16.32
CA LEU A 133 -7.16 -22.60 17.66
C LEU A 133 -8.19 -23.69 17.99
N PRO A 134 -8.39 -24.01 19.30
CA PRO A 134 -9.46 -24.91 19.73
C PRO A 134 -10.83 -24.32 19.37
N PRO A 135 -11.90 -25.12 19.42
CA PRO A 135 -13.27 -24.65 19.18
C PRO A 135 -13.57 -23.36 19.95
N ALA A 136 -14.04 -22.34 19.27
CA ALA A 136 -14.26 -21.03 19.85
C ALA A 136 -15.76 -20.64 19.81
N LYS A 137 -16.22 -19.96 20.85
CA LYS A 137 -17.55 -19.33 20.86
C LYS A 137 -17.54 -18.15 19.90
N VAL A 138 -18.56 -18.06 19.05
CA VAL A 138 -18.77 -16.98 18.11
C VAL A 138 -20.10 -16.31 18.34
N GLU A 139 -20.10 -14.99 18.24
CA GLU A 139 -21.27 -14.12 18.33
C GLU A 139 -21.38 -13.34 17.02
N THR A 140 -22.15 -13.86 16.04
CA THR A 140 -22.40 -13.21 14.75
C THR A 140 -23.64 -12.35 14.83
N PRO A 141 -23.58 -11.04 14.53
CA PRO A 141 -24.77 -10.19 14.51
C PRO A 141 -25.63 -10.50 13.30
N ASP A 142 -26.92 -10.19 13.38
CA ASP A 142 -27.79 -10.15 12.22
C ASP A 142 -27.41 -8.93 11.36
N TYR A 143 -26.63 -9.16 10.30
CA TYR A 143 -26.16 -8.11 9.40
C TYR A 143 -27.28 -7.42 8.61
N GLU A 144 -28.48 -7.99 8.56
CA GLU A 144 -29.64 -7.38 7.90
C GLU A 144 -30.36 -6.35 8.80
N ASP A 145 -30.00 -6.28 10.09
CA ASP A 145 -30.59 -5.33 11.02
C ASP A 145 -30.37 -3.87 10.56
N GLN A 146 -31.43 -3.08 10.44
CA GLN A 146 -31.39 -1.72 9.91
C GLN A 146 -30.61 -0.76 10.81
N ASN A 147 -30.62 -0.98 12.12
CA ASN A 147 -29.90 -0.16 13.08
C ASN A 147 -28.39 -0.45 12.98
N LEU A 148 -28.00 -1.73 12.85
CA LEU A 148 -26.61 -2.09 12.59
C LEU A 148 -26.10 -1.50 11.28
N ARG A 149 -26.84 -1.67 10.18
CA ARG A 149 -26.47 -1.10 8.87
C ARG A 149 -26.29 0.41 8.91
N ARG A 150 -27.17 1.14 9.61
CA ARG A 150 -27.00 2.58 9.86
C ARG A 150 -25.75 2.88 10.66
N ALA A 151 -25.52 2.15 11.76
CA ALA A 151 -24.36 2.32 12.62
C ALA A 151 -23.04 2.11 11.84
N LEU A 152 -22.94 1.07 11.00
CA LEU A 152 -21.75 0.81 10.19
C LEU A 152 -21.47 1.96 9.20
N ARG A 153 -22.47 2.47 8.48
CA ARG A 153 -22.28 3.60 7.57
C ARG A 153 -21.82 4.87 8.29
N ASN A 154 -22.45 5.20 9.42
CA ASN A 154 -22.11 6.38 10.22
C ASN A 154 -20.67 6.27 10.77
N PHE A 155 -20.32 5.08 11.28
CA PHE A 155 -18.98 4.82 11.79
C PHE A 155 -17.90 4.97 10.70
N ILE A 156 -18.09 4.38 9.53
CA ILE A 156 -17.13 4.47 8.42
C ILE A 156 -16.96 5.92 7.97
N ALA A 157 -18.06 6.68 7.88
CA ALA A 157 -18.01 8.11 7.54
C ALA A 157 -17.24 8.92 8.58
N ALA A 158 -17.45 8.66 9.88
CA ALA A 158 -16.71 9.31 10.96
C ALA A 158 -15.23 8.92 10.99
N LEU A 159 -14.93 7.65 10.73
CA LEU A 159 -13.55 7.14 10.64
C LEU A 159 -12.79 7.84 9.51
N GLY A 160 -13.38 7.92 8.31
CA GLY A 160 -12.77 8.60 7.18
C GLY A 160 -12.58 10.10 7.43
N LYS A 161 -13.60 10.77 7.97
CA LYS A 161 -13.50 12.19 8.33
C LYS A 161 -12.33 12.48 9.27
N LYS A 162 -11.99 11.54 10.14
CA LYS A 162 -10.92 11.73 11.13
C LYS A 162 -9.55 11.26 10.63
N TYR A 163 -9.49 10.19 9.84
CA TYR A 163 -8.24 9.48 9.59
C TYR A 163 -7.88 9.33 8.10
N ASP A 164 -8.71 9.75 7.15
CA ASP A 164 -8.30 9.69 5.74
C ASP A 164 -7.13 10.64 5.49
N GLY A 165 -6.03 10.10 4.98
CA GLY A 165 -4.77 10.85 4.77
C GLY A 165 -3.94 11.08 6.03
N ASP A 166 -4.26 10.48 7.18
CA ASP A 166 -3.41 10.55 8.38
C ASP A 166 -2.05 9.88 8.08
N PRO A 167 -0.92 10.62 8.20
CA PRO A 167 0.40 10.09 7.84
C PRO A 167 0.87 8.90 8.69
N ARG A 168 0.22 8.64 9.82
CA ARG A 168 0.48 7.48 10.68
C ARG A 168 -0.10 6.17 10.13
N ILE A 169 -0.96 6.24 9.10
CA ILE A 169 -1.67 5.10 8.53
C ILE A 169 -1.12 4.78 7.15
N GLY A 170 -0.66 3.55 6.96
CA GLY A 170 -0.24 3.04 5.67
C GLY A 170 -1.39 2.45 4.86
N PHE A 171 -2.19 1.55 5.46
CA PHE A 171 -3.29 0.88 4.78
C PHE A 171 -4.40 0.51 5.77
N ILE A 172 -5.63 0.37 5.26
CA ILE A 172 -6.78 -0.13 6.01
C ILE A 172 -7.25 -1.42 5.33
N THR A 173 -7.32 -2.52 6.07
CA THR A 173 -8.06 -3.69 5.60
C THR A 173 -9.52 -3.51 5.99
N ALA A 174 -10.42 -3.48 5.00
CA ALA A 174 -11.86 -3.29 5.23
C ALA A 174 -12.40 -4.43 6.09
N GLY A 175 -12.66 -4.13 7.34
CA GLY A 175 -13.21 -5.04 8.33
C GLY A 175 -14.73 -4.93 8.44
N LEU A 176 -15.24 -5.04 9.66
CA LEU A 176 -16.65 -4.88 10.08
C LEU A 176 -17.59 -6.02 9.67
N LEU A 177 -17.33 -6.74 8.60
CA LEU A 177 -18.18 -7.84 8.15
C LEU A 177 -17.48 -9.19 8.37
N GLY A 178 -18.18 -10.08 9.06
CA GLY A 178 -17.77 -11.48 9.26
C GLY A 178 -16.70 -11.71 10.30
N THR A 179 -16.32 -12.95 10.42
CA THR A 179 -15.30 -13.46 11.35
C THR A 179 -13.98 -12.73 11.15
N TRP A 180 -13.39 -12.18 12.22
CA TRP A 180 -12.20 -11.30 12.22
C TRP A 180 -12.30 -10.07 11.34
N GLY A 181 -13.50 -9.76 10.80
CA GLY A 181 -13.67 -8.75 9.76
C GLY A 181 -13.17 -9.21 8.39
N GLU A 182 -13.17 -10.51 8.12
CA GLU A 182 -12.62 -11.11 6.91
C GLU A 182 -13.66 -11.46 5.84
N TRP A 183 -14.83 -10.87 5.91
CA TRP A 183 -15.87 -10.98 4.87
C TRP A 183 -16.36 -12.42 4.63
N HIS A 184 -16.41 -13.23 5.69
CA HIS A 184 -17.01 -14.56 5.73
C HIS A 184 -17.45 -14.91 7.16
N THR A 185 -18.35 -15.87 7.30
CA THR A 185 -18.77 -16.44 8.58
C THR A 185 -18.56 -17.95 8.65
N TYR A 186 -17.59 -18.45 7.86
CA TYR A 186 -17.30 -19.88 7.79
C TYR A 186 -17.19 -20.52 9.18
N PRO A 187 -17.83 -21.67 9.47
CA PRO A 187 -18.56 -22.53 8.52
C PRO A 187 -20.07 -22.18 8.38
N ARG A 188 -20.54 -21.04 8.94
CA ARG A 188 -21.95 -20.61 8.96
C ARG A 188 -22.17 -19.49 7.93
N GLU A 189 -21.87 -19.78 6.66
CA GLU A 189 -21.94 -18.77 5.58
C GLU A 189 -23.34 -18.16 5.39
N GLU A 190 -24.40 -18.87 5.82
CA GLU A 190 -25.77 -18.39 5.78
C GLU A 190 -26.03 -17.21 6.74
N LEU A 191 -25.12 -16.98 7.70
CA LEU A 191 -25.17 -15.84 8.61
C LEU A 191 -24.41 -14.63 8.08
N PHE A 192 -23.72 -14.75 6.96
CA PHE A 192 -22.93 -13.64 6.42
C PHE A 192 -23.83 -12.57 5.80
N ALA A 193 -23.35 -11.34 5.79
CA ALA A 193 -24.01 -10.18 5.21
C ALA A 193 -24.43 -10.41 3.76
N SER A 194 -25.67 -10.03 3.41
CA SER A 194 -26.15 -10.10 2.02
C SER A 194 -25.33 -9.21 1.08
N LYS A 195 -25.42 -9.47 -0.23
CA LYS A 195 -24.78 -8.60 -1.25
C LYS A 195 -25.16 -7.13 -1.11
N THR A 196 -26.38 -6.84 -0.65
CA THR A 196 -26.86 -5.48 -0.40
C THR A 196 -26.08 -4.82 0.73
N VAL A 197 -25.95 -5.50 1.86
CA VAL A 197 -25.17 -4.98 3.01
C VAL A 197 -23.70 -4.85 2.68
N GLN A 198 -23.11 -5.84 1.98
CA GLN A 198 -21.74 -5.74 1.49
C GLN A 198 -21.53 -4.51 0.61
N ALA A 199 -22.45 -4.24 -0.32
CA ALA A 199 -22.38 -3.07 -1.19
C ALA A 199 -22.48 -1.76 -0.40
N GLU A 200 -23.40 -1.65 0.58
CA GLU A 200 -23.52 -0.47 1.44
C GLU A 200 -22.25 -0.18 2.23
N VAL A 201 -21.59 -1.20 2.78
CA VAL A 201 -20.33 -1.05 3.50
C VAL A 201 -19.21 -0.62 2.55
N MET A 202 -19.14 -1.20 1.34
CA MET A 202 -18.19 -0.77 0.32
C MET A 202 -18.43 0.67 -0.12
N ASP A 203 -19.69 1.07 -0.36
CA ASP A 203 -20.05 2.43 -0.74
C ASP A 203 -19.66 3.44 0.34
N ALA A 204 -19.85 3.09 1.61
CA ALA A 204 -19.44 3.91 2.75
C ALA A 204 -17.91 4.08 2.80
N TYR A 205 -17.13 3.00 2.64
CA TYR A 205 -15.67 3.09 2.59
C TYR A 205 -15.18 3.91 1.39
N ALA A 206 -15.75 3.69 0.19
CA ALA A 206 -15.37 4.42 -1.01
C ALA A 206 -15.66 5.93 -0.90
N ALA A 207 -16.74 6.30 -0.21
CA ALA A 207 -17.07 7.71 0.05
C ALA A 207 -16.17 8.34 1.13
N ALA A 208 -15.73 7.56 2.12
CA ALA A 208 -15.04 8.06 3.30
C ALA A 208 -13.51 8.16 3.12
N PHE A 209 -12.91 7.34 2.23
CA PHE A 209 -11.46 7.25 2.06
C PHE A 209 -11.07 7.55 0.61
N GLN A 210 -10.37 8.67 0.41
CA GLN A 210 -9.91 9.14 -0.88
C GLN A 210 -8.38 9.17 -1.00
N VAL A 211 -7.68 9.16 0.13
CA VAL A 211 -6.21 9.25 0.24
C VAL A 211 -5.62 7.94 0.76
N THR A 212 -6.16 7.42 1.86
CA THR A 212 -5.69 6.19 2.48
C THR A 212 -6.28 4.96 1.78
N PRO A 213 -5.47 4.09 1.16
CA PRO A 213 -5.99 2.91 0.47
C PRO A 213 -6.70 1.95 1.43
N VAL A 214 -7.88 1.48 1.01
CA VAL A 214 -8.66 0.45 1.67
C VAL A 214 -8.59 -0.84 0.86
N LEU A 215 -8.34 -1.98 1.52
CA LEU A 215 -8.20 -3.30 0.89
C LEU A 215 -9.35 -4.22 1.31
N LEU A 216 -9.96 -4.90 0.35
CA LEU A 216 -10.99 -5.92 0.57
C LEU A 216 -10.38 -7.32 0.50
N ARG A 217 -10.91 -8.25 1.30
CA ARG A 217 -10.38 -9.61 1.32
C ARG A 217 -10.62 -10.37 0.02
N TYR A 218 -11.85 -10.35 -0.51
CA TYR A 218 -12.21 -11.18 -1.65
C TYR A 218 -12.37 -10.36 -2.92
N PRO A 219 -11.60 -10.64 -3.97
CA PRO A 219 -11.93 -10.16 -5.30
C PRO A 219 -13.26 -10.81 -5.75
N ALA A 220 -14.18 -10.00 -6.26
CA ALA A 220 -15.50 -10.45 -6.67
C ALA A 220 -16.00 -9.74 -7.93
N GLY A 221 -16.37 -10.50 -8.93
CA GLY A 221 -17.04 -10.05 -10.14
C GLY A 221 -18.57 -10.16 -10.04
N ALA A 222 -19.24 -9.81 -11.12
CA ALA A 222 -20.72 -9.81 -11.16
C ALA A 222 -21.33 -11.21 -10.90
N LYS A 223 -20.61 -12.28 -11.24
CA LYS A 223 -21.07 -13.67 -11.14
C LYS A 223 -20.61 -14.37 -9.86
N THR A 224 -19.73 -13.76 -9.07
CA THR A 224 -19.20 -14.40 -7.86
C THR A 224 -20.32 -14.70 -6.87
N TRP A 225 -20.40 -15.95 -6.45
CA TRP A 225 -21.46 -16.40 -5.55
C TRP A 225 -21.28 -15.81 -4.14
N GLY A 226 -22.39 -15.37 -3.52
CA GLY A 226 -22.38 -14.86 -2.15
C GLY A 226 -21.66 -13.53 -1.93
N LYS A 227 -20.92 -13.02 -2.91
CA LYS A 227 -20.14 -11.77 -2.79
C LYS A 227 -20.71 -10.65 -3.68
N ALA A 228 -20.75 -9.42 -3.17
CA ALA A 228 -21.04 -8.25 -3.98
C ALA A 228 -19.85 -7.90 -4.88
N SER A 229 -20.13 -7.53 -6.14
CA SER A 229 -19.07 -7.17 -7.09
C SER A 229 -18.25 -5.98 -6.61
N ASN A 230 -16.92 -6.10 -6.71
CA ASN A 230 -15.98 -5.07 -6.27
C ASN A 230 -14.83 -4.83 -7.26
N ALA A 231 -14.79 -5.54 -8.38
CA ALA A 231 -13.71 -5.43 -9.35
C ALA A 231 -13.51 -4.01 -9.89
N GLU A 232 -14.60 -3.26 -10.09
CA GLU A 232 -14.57 -1.88 -10.59
C GLU A 232 -14.52 -0.82 -9.46
N ARG A 233 -14.55 -1.22 -8.18
CA ARG A 233 -14.57 -0.29 -7.05
C ARG A 233 -13.15 0.17 -6.69
N PRO A 234 -12.96 1.35 -6.02
CA PRO A 234 -11.66 1.92 -5.70
C PRO A 234 -11.03 1.26 -4.46
N PHE A 235 -10.88 -0.06 -4.49
CA PHE A 235 -10.27 -0.83 -3.40
C PHE A 235 -9.10 -1.65 -3.88
N GLY A 236 -8.10 -1.82 -3.02
CA GLY A 236 -7.11 -2.87 -3.16
C GLY A 236 -7.66 -4.22 -2.71
N TYR A 237 -6.82 -5.25 -2.74
CA TYR A 237 -7.18 -6.58 -2.26
C TYR A 237 -6.23 -7.08 -1.18
N HIS A 238 -6.75 -7.99 -0.34
CA HIS A 238 -6.06 -8.60 0.78
C HIS A 238 -6.23 -10.12 0.74
N ASP A 239 -5.14 -10.88 0.67
CA ASP A 239 -5.14 -12.34 0.75
C ASP A 239 -4.82 -12.79 2.17
N ASP A 240 -5.79 -13.31 2.92
CA ASP A 240 -5.62 -13.77 4.32
C ASP A 240 -4.98 -15.16 4.44
N SER A 241 -4.68 -15.83 3.34
CA SER A 241 -4.08 -17.15 3.33
C SER A 241 -2.86 -17.21 2.41
N PHE A 242 -2.11 -16.11 2.37
CA PHE A 242 -0.96 -15.93 1.48
C PHE A 242 0.08 -17.03 1.66
N ALA A 243 0.63 -17.49 0.53
CA ALA A 243 1.57 -18.60 0.42
C ALA A 243 1.04 -19.95 0.96
N TRP A 244 -0.29 -20.09 1.04
CA TRP A 244 -0.97 -21.32 1.40
C TRP A 244 -2.15 -21.64 0.46
N ALA A 245 -3.00 -20.65 0.22
CA ALA A 245 -4.15 -20.72 -0.67
C ALA A 245 -4.12 -19.53 -1.67
N THR A 246 -2.96 -19.15 -2.16
CA THR A 246 -2.77 -18.04 -3.10
C THR A 246 -2.79 -18.51 -4.54
N LEU A 247 -1.94 -19.47 -4.90
CA LEU A 247 -1.71 -19.89 -6.29
C LEU A 247 -2.80 -20.80 -6.80
N ASP A 248 -3.06 -20.72 -8.10
CA ASP A 248 -3.95 -21.61 -8.80
C ASP A 248 -3.31 -23.02 -8.92
N THR A 249 -3.93 -24.02 -8.31
CA THR A 249 -3.45 -25.39 -8.37
C THR A 249 -4.03 -26.20 -9.54
N GLY A 250 -4.99 -25.62 -10.28
CA GLY A 250 -5.75 -26.30 -11.31
C GLY A 250 -6.78 -27.32 -10.79
N LYS A 251 -6.97 -27.42 -9.46
CA LYS A 251 -7.94 -28.34 -8.86
C LYS A 251 -9.24 -27.60 -8.56
N GLU A 252 -10.38 -28.19 -8.90
CA GLU A 252 -11.70 -27.62 -8.63
C GLU A 252 -11.93 -27.33 -7.13
N ALA A 253 -11.43 -28.20 -6.24
CA ALA A 253 -11.54 -28.01 -4.80
C ALA A 253 -10.83 -26.76 -4.27
N ASP A 254 -9.87 -26.22 -5.02
CA ASP A 254 -9.05 -25.06 -4.67
C ASP A 254 -9.50 -23.79 -5.42
N ASN A 255 -10.65 -23.80 -6.09
CA ASN A 255 -11.18 -22.62 -6.81
C ASN A 255 -11.46 -21.41 -5.90
N TRP A 256 -11.51 -21.60 -4.58
CA TRP A 256 -11.64 -20.55 -3.59
C TRP A 256 -10.30 -19.83 -3.29
N PHE A 257 -9.16 -20.35 -3.78
CA PHE A 257 -7.85 -19.72 -3.62
C PHE A 257 -7.82 -18.33 -4.27
N TYR A 258 -6.90 -17.51 -3.83
CA TYR A 258 -6.87 -16.11 -4.21
C TYR A 258 -6.74 -15.89 -5.74
N MET A 259 -5.78 -16.54 -6.41
CA MET A 259 -5.58 -16.36 -7.85
C MET A 259 -6.73 -16.90 -8.71
N PRO A 260 -7.34 -18.08 -8.43
CA PRO A 260 -8.60 -18.47 -9.07
C PRO A 260 -9.74 -17.48 -8.87
N ALA A 261 -9.95 -16.98 -7.64
CA ALA A 261 -10.98 -15.99 -7.35
C ALA A 261 -10.72 -14.66 -8.08
N LEU A 262 -9.47 -14.23 -8.17
CA LEU A 262 -9.07 -13.02 -8.91
C LEU A 262 -9.35 -13.13 -10.41
N LYS A 263 -9.03 -14.30 -11.00
CA LYS A 263 -9.34 -14.63 -12.42
C LYS A 263 -10.84 -14.66 -12.67
N GLU A 264 -11.62 -15.28 -11.79
CA GLU A 264 -13.08 -15.34 -11.88
C GLU A 264 -13.70 -13.93 -11.80
N ALA A 265 -13.14 -13.06 -10.96
CA ALA A 265 -13.60 -11.68 -10.84
C ALA A 265 -13.36 -10.82 -12.10
N GLY A 266 -12.48 -11.27 -13.01
CA GLY A 266 -12.28 -10.71 -14.34
C GLY A 266 -11.12 -9.74 -14.46
N THR A 267 -10.96 -9.17 -15.66
CA THR A 267 -9.78 -8.34 -16.03
C THR A 267 -9.59 -7.14 -15.12
N ALA A 268 -10.65 -6.45 -14.73
CA ALA A 268 -10.56 -5.31 -13.82
C ALA A 268 -9.98 -5.69 -12.45
N ALA A 269 -10.31 -6.89 -11.96
CA ALA A 269 -9.73 -7.43 -10.73
C ALA A 269 -8.27 -7.83 -10.92
N MET A 270 -7.94 -8.49 -12.04
CA MET A 270 -6.56 -8.88 -12.37
C MET A 270 -5.63 -7.68 -12.53
N ASP A 271 -6.13 -6.57 -13.07
CA ASP A 271 -5.37 -5.32 -13.28
C ASP A 271 -5.41 -4.37 -12.06
N LYS A 272 -6.09 -4.75 -10.99
CA LYS A 272 -6.28 -3.89 -9.79
C LYS A 272 -4.96 -3.39 -9.21
N TRP A 273 -3.94 -4.23 -9.18
CA TRP A 273 -2.62 -3.90 -8.64
C TRP A 273 -1.94 -2.70 -9.33
N LYS A 274 -2.33 -2.36 -10.56
CA LYS A 274 -1.77 -1.21 -11.29
C LYS A 274 -2.15 0.13 -10.65
N THR A 275 -3.25 0.17 -9.91
CA THR A 275 -3.82 1.40 -9.34
C THR A 275 -4.11 1.32 -7.84
N HIS A 276 -4.26 0.12 -7.28
CA HIS A 276 -4.60 -0.11 -5.87
C HIS A 276 -3.73 -1.21 -5.28
N PRO A 277 -3.30 -1.10 -4.01
CA PRO A 277 -2.37 -2.04 -3.41
C PRO A 277 -2.97 -3.44 -3.25
N ILE A 278 -2.12 -4.43 -3.40
CA ILE A 278 -2.38 -5.80 -2.95
C ILE A 278 -1.55 -6.03 -1.70
N GLY A 279 -2.21 -6.48 -0.64
CA GLY A 279 -1.60 -6.88 0.62
C GLY A 279 -2.08 -8.26 1.02
N GLY A 280 -1.72 -8.69 2.22
CA GLY A 280 -2.20 -9.97 2.72
C GLY A 280 -1.66 -10.33 4.09
N GLU A 281 -2.06 -11.52 4.53
CA GLU A 281 -1.51 -12.21 5.68
C GLU A 281 -0.92 -13.53 5.22
N ILE A 282 0.38 -13.74 5.41
CA ILE A 282 0.98 -15.07 5.30
C ILE A 282 0.25 -15.95 6.30
N ARG A 283 -0.29 -17.08 5.84
CA ARG A 283 -1.04 -17.97 6.74
C ARG A 283 -0.23 -18.31 7.99
N PRO A 284 -0.82 -18.25 9.20
CA PRO A 284 -0.07 -18.43 10.46
C PRO A 284 0.77 -19.70 10.53
N GLU A 285 0.32 -20.80 9.91
CA GLU A 285 1.07 -22.08 9.86
C GLU A 285 2.35 -21.96 9.03
N ALA A 286 2.42 -20.98 8.14
CA ALA A 286 3.55 -20.73 7.24
C ALA A 286 4.46 -19.58 7.70
N TRP A 287 4.08 -18.84 8.76
CA TRP A 287 4.86 -17.69 9.26
C TRP A 287 6.34 -18.01 9.44
N GLY A 288 7.19 -17.23 8.80
CA GLY A 288 8.64 -17.39 8.75
C GLY A 288 9.12 -18.63 7.99
N LYS A 289 8.32 -19.70 7.91
CA LYS A 289 8.69 -20.96 7.23
C LYS A 289 8.71 -20.83 5.71
N VAL A 290 7.92 -19.91 5.15
CA VAL A 290 7.91 -19.61 3.71
C VAL A 290 9.29 -19.23 3.18
N PHE A 291 10.21 -18.82 4.06
CA PHE A 291 11.59 -18.46 3.73
C PHE A 291 12.59 -19.60 3.95
N ASP A 292 12.15 -20.77 4.40
CA ASP A 292 13.02 -21.95 4.47
C ASP A 292 13.26 -22.51 3.07
N LYS A 293 14.45 -23.08 2.86
CA LYS A 293 14.78 -23.77 1.61
C LYS A 293 13.83 -24.93 1.36
N GLU A 294 13.46 -25.62 2.44
CA GLU A 294 12.47 -26.70 2.47
C GLU A 294 11.51 -26.42 3.62
N PRO A 295 10.35 -25.79 3.35
CA PRO A 295 9.41 -25.40 4.40
C PRO A 295 8.85 -26.54 5.25
N GLY A 296 8.97 -27.78 4.80
CA GLY A 296 8.56 -29.00 5.52
C GLY A 296 7.04 -29.26 5.50
N ASP A 297 6.25 -28.35 5.02
CA ASP A 297 4.80 -28.50 4.82
C ASP A 297 4.47 -28.33 3.33
N LYS A 298 3.86 -29.38 2.74
CA LYS A 298 3.50 -29.41 1.31
C LYS A 298 2.44 -28.38 0.90
N ASN A 299 1.74 -27.80 1.85
CA ASN A 299 0.74 -26.77 1.58
C ASN A 299 1.37 -25.37 1.46
N ILE A 300 2.60 -25.19 1.92
CA ILE A 300 3.31 -23.93 1.75
C ILE A 300 3.69 -23.77 0.28
N GLN A 301 3.11 -22.74 -0.34
CA GLN A 301 3.35 -22.39 -1.73
C GLN A 301 4.62 -21.54 -1.87
N SER A 302 5.17 -21.47 -3.08
CA SER A 302 6.33 -20.65 -3.40
C SER A 302 6.04 -19.17 -3.08
N PHE A 303 6.72 -18.59 -2.10
CA PHE A 303 6.57 -17.18 -1.73
C PHE A 303 6.82 -16.26 -2.92
N ARG A 304 7.90 -16.53 -3.66
CA ARG A 304 8.26 -15.75 -4.86
C ARG A 304 7.14 -15.74 -5.89
N GLU A 305 6.63 -16.91 -6.26
CA GLU A 305 5.55 -17.02 -7.25
C GLU A 305 4.27 -16.34 -6.76
N CYS A 306 3.95 -16.48 -5.47
CA CYS A 306 2.82 -15.78 -4.88
C CYS A 306 2.99 -14.25 -5.02
N VAL A 307 4.14 -13.69 -4.66
CA VAL A 307 4.43 -12.25 -4.77
C VAL A 307 4.39 -11.77 -6.22
N GLU A 308 4.99 -12.53 -7.14
CA GLU A 308 5.05 -12.17 -8.56
C GLU A 308 3.66 -12.20 -9.22
N GLN A 309 2.83 -13.21 -8.91
CA GLN A 309 1.50 -13.32 -9.52
C GLN A 309 0.46 -12.37 -8.90
N THR A 310 0.59 -12.06 -7.61
CA THR A 310 -0.36 -11.16 -6.92
C THR A 310 0.05 -9.70 -6.97
N HIS A 311 1.32 -9.39 -7.29
CA HIS A 311 1.89 -8.05 -7.16
C HIS A 311 1.80 -7.50 -5.73
N ALA A 312 2.04 -8.34 -4.73
CA ALA A 312 1.89 -7.97 -3.32
C ALA A 312 2.89 -6.89 -2.90
N SER A 313 2.38 -5.84 -2.25
CA SER A 313 3.18 -4.75 -1.70
C SER A 313 3.59 -5.00 -0.26
N TRP A 314 2.70 -5.58 0.54
CA TRP A 314 2.95 -5.84 1.96
C TRP A 314 2.26 -7.12 2.42
N LEU A 315 2.84 -7.79 3.41
CA LEU A 315 2.30 -9.03 3.95
C LEU A 315 2.48 -9.07 5.47
N MET A 316 1.41 -9.36 6.19
CA MET A 316 1.52 -9.64 7.61
C MET A 316 2.24 -10.97 7.83
N ASP A 317 3.31 -10.93 8.61
CA ASP A 317 4.05 -12.09 9.11
C ASP A 317 4.64 -11.75 10.48
N THR A 318 4.33 -12.55 11.48
CA THR A 318 4.93 -12.39 12.80
C THR A 318 6.07 -13.39 13.04
N GLY A 319 6.20 -14.42 12.21
CA GLY A 319 7.19 -15.48 12.37
C GLY A 319 8.65 -15.00 12.29
N MET A 320 8.93 -14.02 11.42
CA MET A 320 10.25 -13.40 11.32
C MET A 320 10.58 -12.46 12.48
N PHE A 321 9.59 -12.10 13.32
CA PHE A 321 9.70 -11.11 14.39
C PHE A 321 9.63 -11.71 15.80
N GLN A 322 9.15 -12.93 15.95
CA GLN A 322 9.00 -13.59 17.26
C GLN A 322 10.27 -14.28 17.74
N LYS A 323 11.04 -14.86 16.84
CA LYS A 323 12.28 -15.58 17.13
C LYS A 323 13.37 -15.16 16.14
N LYS A 324 14.60 -15.11 16.63
CA LYS A 324 15.76 -14.92 15.75
C LYS A 324 15.81 -16.07 14.75
N ALA A 325 15.56 -15.76 13.49
CA ALA A 325 15.74 -16.71 12.39
C ALA A 325 17.22 -17.06 12.25
N ASN A 326 17.53 -18.28 11.76
CA ASN A 326 18.87 -18.61 11.34
C ASN A 326 19.30 -17.71 10.15
N GLN A 327 20.58 -17.59 9.89
CA GLN A 327 21.10 -16.66 8.88
C GLN A 327 20.58 -16.99 7.49
N GLU A 328 20.55 -18.26 7.12
CA GLU A 328 20.07 -18.71 5.80
C GLU A 328 18.61 -18.35 5.52
N ARG A 329 17.69 -18.51 6.52
CA ARG A 329 16.30 -18.06 6.41
C ARG A 329 16.22 -16.53 6.29
N ARG A 330 17.05 -15.83 7.08
CA ARG A 330 17.09 -14.37 7.06
C ARG A 330 17.51 -13.83 5.71
N ASP A 331 18.60 -14.36 5.15
CA ASP A 331 19.14 -13.93 3.86
C ASP A 331 18.10 -14.15 2.73
N ARG A 332 17.41 -15.30 2.75
CA ARG A 332 16.32 -15.55 1.80
C ARG A 332 15.14 -14.61 2.02
N ALA A 333 14.75 -14.38 3.26
CA ALA A 333 13.67 -13.44 3.57
C ALA A 333 14.01 -12.02 3.09
N GLU A 334 15.22 -11.54 3.33
CA GLU A 334 15.66 -10.22 2.85
C GLU A 334 15.63 -10.13 1.32
N LEU A 335 16.07 -11.18 0.61
CA LEU A 335 16.03 -11.25 -0.84
C LEU A 335 14.59 -11.18 -1.39
N GLU A 336 13.69 -12.02 -0.84
CA GLU A 336 12.32 -12.12 -1.34
C GLU A 336 11.45 -10.90 -0.94
N VAL A 337 11.61 -10.40 0.29
CA VAL A 337 10.87 -9.22 0.77
C VAL A 337 11.29 -7.95 0.02
N ARG A 338 12.55 -7.84 -0.39
CA ARG A 338 13.02 -6.72 -1.21
C ARG A 338 12.29 -6.62 -2.55
N ARG A 339 11.87 -7.76 -3.13
CA ARG A 339 11.09 -7.81 -4.39
C ARG A 339 9.66 -7.33 -4.26
N MET A 340 9.06 -7.38 -3.05
CA MET A 340 7.68 -6.96 -2.81
C MET A 340 7.51 -5.47 -3.10
N GLY A 341 6.31 -5.10 -3.58
CA GLY A 341 5.99 -3.70 -3.85
C GLY A 341 6.88 -3.07 -4.93
N TYR A 342 7.20 -1.82 -4.75
CA TYR A 342 8.05 -1.04 -5.66
C TYR A 342 9.54 -1.19 -5.36
N GLU A 343 10.37 -0.99 -6.38
CA GLU A 343 11.80 -0.76 -6.25
C GLU A 343 12.23 0.24 -7.33
N PHE A 344 12.27 1.54 -6.99
CA PHE A 344 12.63 2.57 -7.94
C PHE A 344 14.14 2.65 -8.15
N HIS A 345 14.54 2.69 -9.42
CA HIS A 345 15.88 2.94 -9.87
C HIS A 345 15.91 4.14 -10.80
N VAL A 346 16.92 4.97 -10.65
CA VAL A 346 17.24 6.07 -11.56
C VAL A 346 18.42 5.61 -12.43
N PRO A 347 18.18 5.11 -13.67
CA PRO A 347 19.26 4.59 -14.50
C PRO A 347 20.13 5.69 -15.12
N ALA A 348 19.58 6.88 -15.36
CA ALA A 348 20.34 7.95 -15.96
C ALA A 348 19.80 9.34 -15.63
N ILE A 349 20.67 10.31 -15.74
CA ILE A 349 20.36 11.74 -15.79
C ILE A 349 20.97 12.36 -17.05
N GLN A 350 20.17 13.15 -17.77
CA GLN A 350 20.66 14.04 -18.84
C GLN A 350 20.58 15.48 -18.34
N TYR A 351 21.57 16.31 -18.65
CA TYR A 351 21.60 17.69 -18.15
C TYR A 351 22.33 18.65 -19.08
N SER A 352 22.01 19.94 -18.93
CA SER A 352 22.78 21.04 -19.49
C SER A 352 22.79 22.23 -18.54
N ILE A 353 23.90 22.98 -18.53
CA ILE A 353 24.02 24.23 -17.77
C ILE A 353 24.17 25.38 -18.76
N LYS A 354 23.23 26.33 -18.74
CA LYS A 354 23.25 27.53 -19.57
C LYS A 354 23.22 28.76 -18.67
N GLY A 355 24.37 29.43 -18.54
CA GLY A 355 24.52 30.51 -17.58
C GLY A 355 24.32 30.00 -16.14
N ASN A 356 23.31 30.53 -15.44
CA ASN A 356 22.95 30.11 -14.10
C ASN A 356 21.76 29.14 -14.05
N GLN A 357 21.32 28.57 -15.19
CA GLN A 357 20.22 27.64 -15.23
C GLN A 357 20.73 26.22 -15.50
N LEU A 358 20.45 25.32 -14.58
CA LEU A 358 20.62 23.87 -14.75
C LEU A 358 19.28 23.31 -15.25
N GLN A 359 19.29 22.69 -16.44
CA GLN A 359 18.18 21.92 -16.97
C GLN A 359 18.56 20.44 -16.92
N PHE A 360 17.64 19.56 -16.48
CA PHE A 360 17.94 18.14 -16.37
C PHE A 360 16.72 17.27 -16.58
N GLN A 361 16.98 16.03 -17.00
CA GLN A 361 15.99 14.97 -17.19
C GLN A 361 16.45 13.73 -16.46
N LEU A 362 15.58 13.19 -15.59
CA LEU A 362 15.80 11.94 -14.87
C LEU A 362 14.98 10.83 -15.51
N GLU A 363 15.64 9.73 -15.85
CA GLU A 363 14.96 8.48 -16.17
C GLU A 363 14.68 7.74 -14.88
N ILE A 364 13.45 7.24 -14.71
CA ILE A 364 13.05 6.48 -13.51
C ILE A 364 12.30 5.25 -13.95
N GLU A 365 12.71 4.10 -13.43
CA GLU A 365 12.04 2.81 -13.65
C GLU A 365 11.68 2.15 -12.32
N ASN A 366 10.74 1.20 -12.38
CA ASN A 366 10.34 0.37 -11.25
C ASN A 366 10.75 -1.09 -11.48
N ARG A 367 11.67 -1.60 -10.68
CA ARG A 367 12.19 -2.98 -10.72
C ARG A 367 11.50 -3.92 -9.73
N GLY A 368 10.52 -3.43 -8.97
CA GLY A 368 9.70 -4.22 -8.06
C GLY A 368 8.62 -5.04 -8.78
N VAL A 369 7.60 -5.43 -8.06
CA VAL A 369 6.43 -6.17 -8.60
C VAL A 369 5.15 -5.33 -8.63
N ALA A 370 5.11 -4.18 -7.97
CA ALA A 370 3.96 -3.30 -7.89
C ALA A 370 4.38 -1.82 -7.92
N PRO A 371 3.48 -0.88 -8.28
CA PRO A 371 3.76 0.54 -8.20
C PRO A 371 3.72 1.06 -6.75
N PHE A 372 4.09 2.32 -6.57
CA PHE A 372 3.85 3.08 -5.35
C PHE A 372 2.49 3.79 -5.45
N TYR A 373 1.68 3.73 -4.40
CA TYR A 373 0.27 4.14 -4.47
C TYR A 373 -0.04 5.51 -3.84
N TYR A 374 0.96 6.19 -3.28
CA TYR A 374 0.79 7.50 -2.66
C TYR A 374 1.43 8.62 -3.49
N ASP A 375 0.81 9.79 -3.54
CA ASP A 375 1.35 10.96 -4.23
C ASP A 375 2.34 11.73 -3.33
N TRP A 376 3.37 11.02 -2.83
CA TRP A 376 4.44 11.68 -2.08
C TRP A 376 5.28 12.55 -3.00
N LYS A 377 5.59 13.75 -2.53
CA LYS A 377 6.35 14.72 -3.33
C LYS A 377 7.85 14.54 -3.13
N GLY A 378 8.55 14.38 -4.24
CA GLY A 378 10.00 14.41 -4.28
C GLY A 378 10.55 15.85 -4.11
N THR A 379 11.81 15.92 -3.70
CA THR A 379 12.56 17.18 -3.55
C THR A 379 13.96 16.99 -4.11
N TYR A 380 14.37 17.86 -5.01
CA TYR A 380 15.79 17.99 -5.36
C TYR A 380 16.51 18.83 -4.33
N GLY A 381 17.77 18.51 -4.08
CA GLY A 381 18.66 19.27 -3.20
C GLY A 381 20.00 19.54 -3.85
N LEU A 382 20.56 20.70 -3.57
CA LEU A 382 21.97 20.98 -3.82
C LEU A 382 22.74 20.85 -2.51
N ILE A 383 23.71 19.94 -2.51
CA ILE A 383 24.53 19.60 -1.35
C ILE A 383 25.94 20.10 -1.60
N ASP A 384 26.49 20.90 -0.69
CA ASP A 384 27.89 21.29 -0.71
C ASP A 384 28.77 20.08 -0.38
N ILE A 385 29.68 19.74 -1.28
CA ILE A 385 30.54 18.54 -1.15
C ILE A 385 31.80 18.89 -0.38
N GLY A 386 31.82 19.59 0.67
CA GLY A 386 32.96 20.04 1.44
C GLY A 386 34.32 19.36 1.17
N ALA A 387 35.39 20.09 1.23
CA ALA A 387 36.73 19.69 0.79
C ALA A 387 37.35 18.43 1.46
N ASN A 388 36.72 17.84 2.49
CA ASN A 388 37.33 16.79 3.34
C ASN A 388 36.47 15.53 3.51
N GLY A 389 35.51 15.22 2.60
CA GLY A 389 34.68 14.02 2.72
C GLY A 389 33.73 14.00 3.93
N SER A 390 33.49 15.15 4.57
CA SER A 390 32.44 15.32 5.57
C SER A 390 31.06 15.23 4.91
N LYS A 391 30.04 14.74 5.65
CA LYS A 391 28.63 14.75 5.17
C LYS A 391 28.29 16.15 4.68
N GLY A 392 27.76 16.23 3.45
CA GLY A 392 27.46 17.47 2.78
C GLY A 392 26.41 18.31 3.51
N LYS A 393 26.43 19.61 3.30
CA LYS A 393 25.43 20.55 3.81
C LYS A 393 24.42 20.86 2.71
N LEU A 394 23.13 20.64 2.99
CA LEU A 394 22.05 21.03 2.08
C LEU A 394 21.96 22.58 2.02
N LEU A 395 22.08 23.13 0.82
CA LEU A 395 22.06 24.58 0.58
C LEU A 395 20.75 25.06 -0.02
N LYS A 396 20.19 24.32 -0.96
CA LYS A 396 18.98 24.69 -1.70
C LYS A 396 18.10 23.47 -1.93
N THR A 397 16.80 23.66 -1.93
CA THR A 397 15.82 22.61 -2.25
C THR A 397 14.78 23.11 -3.25
N GLN A 398 14.25 22.18 -4.05
CA GLN A 398 13.18 22.44 -5.02
C GLN A 398 12.29 21.23 -5.13
N LEU A 399 10.98 21.42 -5.20
CA LEU A 399 10.04 20.31 -5.41
C LEU A 399 10.21 19.70 -6.80
N VAL A 400 10.09 18.37 -6.86
CA VAL A 400 10.03 17.60 -8.11
C VAL A 400 8.68 17.84 -8.78
N THR A 401 8.67 18.02 -10.11
CA THR A 401 7.43 18.14 -10.88
C THR A 401 6.80 16.78 -11.21
N GLY A 402 7.61 15.74 -11.31
CA GLY A 402 7.20 14.38 -11.60
C GLY A 402 6.44 13.70 -10.44
N LYS A 403 5.80 12.58 -10.76
CA LYS A 403 5.04 11.75 -9.80
C LYS A 403 5.60 10.34 -9.74
N LEU A 404 5.60 9.73 -8.55
CA LEU A 404 5.96 8.32 -8.35
C LEU A 404 4.80 7.37 -8.65
N THR A 405 3.56 7.84 -8.50
CA THR A 405 2.37 7.03 -8.83
C THR A 405 2.31 6.74 -10.32
N GLY A 406 1.92 5.50 -10.67
CA GLY A 406 1.79 5.08 -12.07
C GLY A 406 3.09 4.63 -12.74
N ILE A 407 4.23 4.60 -12.03
CA ILE A 407 5.46 3.97 -12.53
C ILE A 407 5.33 2.46 -12.34
N LEU A 408 4.89 1.77 -13.39
CA LEU A 408 4.62 0.33 -13.34
C LEU A 408 5.91 -0.48 -13.49
N PRO A 409 5.97 -1.67 -12.88
CA PRO A 409 7.06 -2.62 -13.09
C PRO A 409 7.17 -3.07 -14.54
N ASN A 410 8.41 -3.36 -14.99
CA ASN A 410 8.70 -3.89 -16.32
C ASN A 410 8.28 -3.00 -17.50
N GLU A 411 7.95 -1.75 -17.26
CA GLU A 411 7.72 -0.75 -18.31
C GLU A 411 9.00 0.05 -18.61
N LYS A 412 8.99 0.77 -19.73
CA LYS A 412 10.10 1.67 -20.07
C LYS A 412 10.22 2.75 -19.00
N PRO A 413 11.45 3.20 -18.70
CA PRO A 413 11.65 4.32 -17.79
C PRO A 413 10.82 5.53 -18.20
N ILE A 414 10.20 6.18 -17.20
CA ILE A 414 9.57 7.49 -17.39
C ILE A 414 10.62 8.59 -17.25
N VAL A 415 10.37 9.74 -17.84
CA VAL A 415 11.28 10.89 -17.79
C VAL A 415 10.65 12.01 -16.99
N TRP A 416 11.34 12.46 -15.95
CA TRP A 416 11.04 13.71 -15.24
C TRP A 416 11.94 14.81 -15.75
N SER A 417 11.36 15.95 -16.14
CA SER A 417 12.10 17.11 -16.65
C SER A 417 11.91 18.28 -15.70
N ASP A 418 13.00 18.78 -15.18
CA ASP A 418 13.03 19.90 -14.21
C ASP A 418 14.18 20.85 -14.54
N GLU A 419 14.12 22.05 -13.98
CA GLU A 419 15.18 23.06 -14.07
C GLU A 419 15.45 23.68 -12.71
N MET A 420 16.68 24.10 -12.44
CA MET A 420 17.08 24.73 -11.19
C MET A 420 17.94 25.99 -11.45
N ASP A 421 17.55 27.08 -10.82
CA ASP A 421 18.32 28.32 -10.82
C ASP A 421 19.50 28.24 -9.84
N LEU A 422 20.71 28.49 -10.34
CA LEU A 422 21.96 28.46 -9.60
C LEU A 422 22.47 29.86 -9.22
N THR A 423 21.71 30.95 -9.49
CA THR A 423 22.19 32.33 -9.41
C THR A 423 22.76 32.67 -8.02
N GLU A 424 22.14 32.25 -6.96
CA GLU A 424 22.54 32.57 -5.58
C GLU A 424 23.65 31.67 -5.01
N LEU A 425 24.08 30.64 -5.75
CA LEU A 425 25.13 29.76 -5.25
C LEU A 425 26.51 30.39 -5.40
N PRO A 426 27.39 30.30 -4.41
CA PRO A 426 28.82 30.65 -4.56
C PRO A 426 29.48 29.78 -5.64
N LYS A 427 30.65 30.20 -6.12
CA LYS A 427 31.51 29.33 -6.96
C LYS A 427 31.96 28.13 -6.14
N GLY A 428 31.84 26.94 -6.72
CA GLY A 428 32.19 25.68 -6.03
C GLY A 428 31.61 24.44 -6.70
N SER A 429 31.86 23.29 -6.07
CA SER A 429 31.37 21.99 -6.51
C SER A 429 30.20 21.56 -5.63
N TYR A 430 29.11 21.15 -6.26
CA TYR A 430 27.86 20.78 -5.59
C TYR A 430 27.36 19.43 -6.07
N ARG A 431 26.64 18.72 -5.18
CA ARG A 431 25.91 17.50 -5.55
C ARG A 431 24.43 17.83 -5.78
N LEU A 432 23.92 17.60 -6.99
CA LEU A 432 22.48 17.48 -7.21
C LEU A 432 22.02 16.14 -6.61
N ALA A 433 21.01 16.16 -5.78
CA ALA A 433 20.46 14.97 -5.13
C ALA A 433 18.94 14.98 -5.14
N LEU A 434 18.34 13.78 -5.03
CA LEU A 434 16.90 13.55 -4.99
C LEU A 434 16.50 12.90 -3.65
N ARG A 435 15.41 13.36 -3.07
CA ARG A 435 14.80 12.76 -1.87
C ARG A 435 13.29 12.69 -2.02
N VAL A 436 12.68 11.60 -1.55
CA VAL A 436 11.24 11.50 -1.35
C VAL A 436 10.99 11.33 0.16
N PRO A 437 10.62 12.40 0.87
CA PRO A 437 10.39 12.35 2.30
C PRO A 437 9.13 11.53 2.61
N ASN A 438 9.12 10.85 3.76
CA ASN A 438 7.92 10.25 4.31
C ASN A 438 6.97 11.34 4.78
N THR A 439 5.66 11.15 4.59
CA THR A 439 4.63 12.05 5.15
C THR A 439 4.57 11.96 6.68
N LEU A 440 4.93 10.82 7.28
CA LEU A 440 5.17 10.69 8.70
C LEU A 440 6.53 11.34 9.04
N ALA A 441 6.53 12.35 9.89
CA ALA A 441 7.68 13.24 10.12
C ALA A 441 8.99 12.51 10.53
N ASN A 442 8.87 11.43 11.32
CA ASN A 442 9.99 10.58 11.73
C ASN A 442 10.08 9.26 10.95
N GLY A 443 9.25 9.08 9.92
CA GLY A 443 9.27 7.90 9.05
C GLY A 443 10.49 7.90 8.14
N LEU A 444 10.95 6.69 7.75
CA LEU A 444 12.04 6.56 6.79
C LEU A 444 11.64 7.19 5.44
N PRO A 445 12.50 7.98 4.79
CA PRO A 445 12.27 8.42 3.42
C PRO A 445 12.31 7.23 2.47
N LEU A 446 11.66 7.34 1.32
CA LEU A 446 11.78 6.38 0.25
C LEU A 446 13.23 6.38 -0.26
N ARG A 447 13.80 5.19 -0.45
CA ARG A 447 15.15 4.99 -0.97
C ARG A 447 15.11 4.34 -2.33
N PHE A 448 15.98 4.84 -3.21
CA PHE A 448 16.14 4.34 -4.58
C PHE A 448 17.15 3.18 -4.62
N ALA A 449 17.02 2.35 -5.64
CA ALA A 449 17.90 1.22 -5.89
C ALA A 449 19.13 1.65 -6.69
N ASN A 450 19.94 2.52 -6.10
CA ASN A 450 21.17 3.06 -6.71
C ASN A 450 22.35 2.96 -5.75
N VAL A 451 23.54 2.77 -6.29
CA VAL A 451 24.80 2.72 -5.50
C VAL A 451 25.00 4.01 -4.69
N ASP A 452 24.62 5.14 -5.25
CA ASP A 452 24.83 6.47 -4.65
C ASP A 452 23.68 6.90 -3.70
N GLN A 453 22.78 5.98 -3.34
CA GLN A 453 21.78 6.24 -2.30
C GLN A 453 22.48 6.39 -0.93
N ASP A 454 22.10 7.43 -0.17
CA ASP A 454 22.67 7.77 1.17
C ASP A 454 24.17 8.12 1.16
N ARG A 455 24.77 8.39 -0.01
CA ARG A 455 26.19 8.67 -0.17
C ARG A 455 26.61 9.97 0.50
N ASP A 456 26.07 11.10 0.08
CA ASP A 456 26.48 12.43 0.55
C ASP A 456 25.61 12.89 1.73
N LEU A 457 24.36 12.47 1.79
CA LEU A 457 23.42 12.81 2.88
C LEU A 457 22.38 11.69 3.05
N ASP A 458 22.12 11.29 4.30
CA ASP A 458 21.17 10.20 4.61
C ASP A 458 19.75 10.53 4.07
N GLY A 459 19.15 9.57 3.37
CA GLY A 459 17.83 9.69 2.75
C GLY A 459 17.83 10.43 1.41
N TRP A 460 19.00 10.74 0.84
CA TRP A 460 19.16 11.37 -0.46
C TRP A 460 19.87 10.45 -1.45
N LEU A 461 19.36 10.39 -2.67
CA LEU A 461 20.07 9.81 -3.81
C LEU A 461 20.96 10.88 -4.43
N SER A 462 22.25 10.67 -4.46
CA SER A 462 23.20 11.55 -5.15
C SER A 462 23.15 11.28 -6.64
N LEU A 463 22.86 12.32 -7.46
CA LEU A 463 22.64 12.18 -8.90
C LEU A 463 23.90 12.54 -9.72
N MET A 464 24.42 13.74 -9.52
CA MET A 464 25.56 14.25 -10.30
C MET A 464 26.29 15.37 -9.58
N THR A 465 27.51 15.63 -9.98
CA THR A 465 28.29 16.83 -9.54
C THR A 465 28.03 17.97 -10.48
N ILE A 466 27.91 19.18 -9.93
CA ILE A 466 27.74 20.44 -10.64
C ILE A 466 28.89 21.35 -10.26
N GLU A 467 29.60 21.92 -11.21
CA GLU A 467 30.57 22.96 -11.02
C GLU A 467 29.95 24.33 -11.34
N ARG A 468 30.11 25.31 -10.46
CA ARG A 468 29.66 26.67 -10.67
C ARG A 468 30.78 27.69 -10.61
#